data_3b441833dd735277135f90968a49fdb1
#
_entry.id   3b441833dd735277135f90968a49fdb1
#
_cell.length_a   1.000
_cell.length_b   1.000
_cell.length_c   1.000
_cell.angle_alpha   90.00
_cell.angle_beta   90.00
_cell.angle_gamma   90.00
#
_symmetry.space_group_name_H-M   'P 1'
#
loop_
_entity.id
_entity.type
_entity.pdbx_description
1 polymer ?
#
loop_
_entity_poly.entity_id
_entity_poly.type
_entity_poly.pdbx_seq_one_letter_code
_entity_poly.pdbx_strand_id
1 'polypeptide(L)'
;MEIDVRRLFEIEGEREDFSFTLDLSDTEIWNHKPLVSPVRIEGSIVNRSSIVTLAYKAFCDMHTFCDRCLNDFDKSVTYSFEYTLVRELQDSDIQEYILVEGDFFDLGALAQSDIVLNLPLKFLCRDDCKGLCPVCGKNLNQSECDCLNTQTDPRLAALKNLLK
;
A
#
# COMPACT_ATOMS: atom_id res chain seq x y z
N MET A 1 13.94 -11.76 -4.83
CA MET A 1 13.73 -13.22 -4.72
C MET A 1 13.26 -13.73 -6.06
N GLU A 2 14.02 -14.65 -6.65
CA GLU A 2 13.70 -15.24 -7.96
C GLU A 2 13.09 -16.64 -7.77
N ILE A 3 12.07 -16.94 -8.56
CA ILE A 3 11.38 -18.24 -8.60
C ILE A 3 11.56 -18.85 -10.00
N ASP A 4 11.87 -20.15 -10.05
CA ASP A 4 11.92 -20.91 -11.31
C ASP A 4 10.48 -21.26 -11.74
N VAL A 5 10.02 -20.69 -12.83
CA VAL A 5 8.64 -20.85 -13.30
C VAL A 5 8.50 -21.80 -14.50
N ARG A 6 9.57 -22.48 -14.96
CA ARG A 6 9.54 -23.39 -16.12
C ARG A 6 8.47 -24.46 -15.95
N ARG A 7 8.53 -25.22 -14.84
CA ARG A 7 7.60 -26.30 -14.57
C ARG A 7 6.15 -25.81 -14.41
N LEU A 8 5.98 -24.61 -13.86
CA LEU A 8 4.66 -24.00 -13.70
C LEU A 8 3.98 -23.71 -15.04
N PHE A 9 4.74 -23.39 -16.08
CA PHE A 9 4.18 -23.19 -17.42
C PHE A 9 4.01 -24.49 -18.23
N GLU A 10 4.80 -25.52 -17.92
CA GLU A 10 4.83 -26.76 -18.69
C GLU A 10 3.85 -27.82 -18.14
N ILE A 11 3.61 -27.82 -16.83
CA ILE A 11 2.87 -28.91 -16.17
C ILE A 11 1.56 -28.35 -15.58
N GLU A 12 0.44 -28.86 -16.10
CA GLU A 12 -0.89 -28.56 -15.56
C GLU A 12 -1.04 -29.16 -14.15
N GLY A 13 -1.57 -28.35 -13.21
CA GLY A 13 -1.73 -28.73 -11.81
C GLY A 13 -0.48 -28.48 -10.96
N GLU A 14 0.64 -28.07 -11.55
CA GLU A 14 1.84 -27.70 -10.78
C GLU A 14 1.55 -26.51 -9.87
N ARG A 15 2.13 -26.55 -8.67
CA ARG A 15 1.97 -25.53 -7.64
C ARG A 15 3.30 -25.30 -6.94
N GLU A 16 3.64 -24.04 -6.76
CA GLU A 16 4.79 -23.58 -5.99
C GLU A 16 4.29 -22.66 -4.87
N ASP A 17 4.47 -23.08 -3.60
CA ASP A 17 4.17 -22.24 -2.43
C ASP A 17 5.46 -21.56 -1.98
N PHE A 18 5.36 -20.29 -1.59
CA PHE A 18 6.51 -19.52 -1.15
C PHE A 18 6.20 -18.68 0.10
N SER A 19 7.24 -18.44 0.89
CA SER A 19 7.23 -17.50 2.01
C SER A 19 8.61 -16.88 2.14
N PHE A 20 8.67 -15.55 2.21
CA PHE A 20 9.92 -14.81 2.41
C PHE A 20 9.66 -13.47 3.08
N THR A 21 10.73 -12.80 3.49
CA THR A 21 10.68 -11.45 4.05
C THR A 21 11.40 -10.48 3.13
N LEU A 22 10.87 -9.25 3.02
CA LEU A 22 11.45 -8.17 2.26
C LEU A 22 11.71 -6.99 3.20
N ASP A 23 12.97 -6.57 3.28
CA ASP A 23 13.33 -5.41 4.07
C ASP A 23 13.11 -4.13 3.24
N LEU A 24 12.15 -3.33 3.66
CA LEU A 24 11.78 -2.05 3.07
C LEU A 24 11.93 -0.90 4.07
N SER A 25 12.68 -1.09 5.16
CA SER A 25 12.84 -0.11 6.25
C SER A 25 13.46 1.21 5.78
N ASP A 26 14.28 1.18 4.73
CA ASP A 26 14.88 2.38 4.14
C ASP A 26 14.00 3.07 3.09
N THR A 27 12.84 2.49 2.77
CA THR A 27 11.94 3.07 1.76
C THR A 27 11.24 4.30 2.33
N GLU A 28 11.56 5.45 1.76
CA GLU A 28 10.94 6.73 2.12
C GLU A 28 9.74 7.02 1.23
N ILE A 29 8.59 7.28 1.85
CA ILE A 29 7.33 7.56 1.18
C ILE A 29 6.72 8.81 1.81
N TRP A 30 6.60 9.89 1.04
CA TRP A 30 6.01 11.16 1.48
C TRP A 30 6.62 11.71 2.79
N ASN A 31 7.96 11.69 2.92
CA ASN A 31 8.71 12.05 4.13
C ASN A 31 8.50 11.11 5.33
N HIS A 32 7.90 9.93 5.12
CA HIS A 32 7.77 8.90 6.14
C HIS A 32 8.66 7.71 5.80
N LYS A 33 9.14 7.00 6.82
CA LYS A 33 9.67 5.64 6.72
C LYS A 33 8.76 4.72 7.52
N PRO A 34 7.58 4.38 6.97
CA PRO A 34 6.54 3.74 7.75
C PRO A 34 6.83 2.27 8.07
N LEU A 35 7.63 1.58 7.25
CA LEU A 35 7.91 0.15 7.37
C LEU A 35 9.14 -0.06 8.25
N VAL A 36 8.94 -0.26 9.55
CA VAL A 36 10.02 -0.42 10.54
C VAL A 36 10.49 -1.85 10.74
N SER A 37 9.75 -2.81 10.21
CA SER A 37 10.07 -4.24 10.24
C SER A 37 10.04 -4.84 8.84
N PRO A 38 10.78 -5.94 8.58
CA PRO A 38 10.69 -6.64 7.31
C PRO A 38 9.26 -7.08 7.02
N VAL A 39 8.79 -6.82 5.80
CA VAL A 39 7.48 -7.24 5.31
C VAL A 39 7.49 -8.74 5.05
N ARG A 40 6.56 -9.48 5.63
CA ARG A 40 6.39 -10.90 5.38
C ARG A 40 5.46 -11.11 4.19
N ILE A 41 5.90 -11.92 3.24
CA ILE A 41 5.19 -12.23 1.99
C ILE A 41 4.97 -13.73 1.94
N GLU A 42 3.72 -14.13 1.71
CA GLU A 42 3.32 -15.53 1.61
C GLU A 42 2.33 -15.70 0.46
N GLY A 43 2.50 -16.75 -0.33
CA GLY A 43 1.62 -16.99 -1.47
C GLY A 43 1.93 -18.26 -2.22
N SER A 44 1.33 -18.38 -3.38
CA SER A 44 1.55 -19.51 -4.30
C SER A 44 1.40 -19.08 -5.74
N ILE A 45 2.08 -19.83 -6.61
CA ILE A 45 1.88 -19.82 -8.05
C ILE A 45 1.29 -21.18 -8.45
N VAL A 46 0.21 -21.16 -9.22
CA VAL A 46 -0.51 -22.38 -9.59
C VAL A 46 -0.85 -22.37 -11.07
N ASN A 47 -0.57 -23.46 -11.76
CA ASN A 47 -1.07 -23.67 -13.12
C ASN A 47 -2.40 -24.45 -13.05
N ARG A 48 -3.50 -23.84 -13.50
CA ARG A 48 -4.79 -24.50 -13.68
C ARG A 48 -5.27 -24.29 -15.11
N SER A 49 -5.51 -25.39 -15.81
CA SER A 49 -5.98 -25.33 -17.20
C SER A 49 -5.13 -24.42 -18.11
N SER A 50 -3.82 -24.53 -17.97
CA SER A 50 -2.83 -23.71 -18.67
C SER A 50 -2.84 -22.22 -18.35
N ILE A 51 -3.55 -21.82 -17.30
CA ILE A 51 -3.52 -20.46 -16.73
C ILE A 51 -2.62 -20.50 -15.49
N VAL A 52 -1.52 -19.75 -15.53
CA VAL A 52 -0.60 -19.62 -14.39
C VAL A 52 -0.99 -18.41 -13.57
N THR A 53 -1.47 -18.64 -12.36
CA THR A 53 -1.93 -17.58 -11.45
C THR A 53 -0.96 -17.47 -10.27
N LEU A 54 -0.47 -16.25 -10.04
CA LEU A 54 0.27 -15.85 -8.84
C LEU A 54 -0.69 -15.19 -7.87
N ALA A 55 -0.80 -15.70 -6.64
CA ALA A 55 -1.56 -15.07 -5.58
C ALA A 55 -0.72 -14.98 -4.30
N TYR A 56 -0.65 -13.79 -3.69
CA TYR A 56 0.11 -13.61 -2.46
C TYR A 56 -0.46 -12.53 -1.54
N LYS A 57 -0.01 -12.57 -0.30
CA LYS A 57 -0.30 -11.58 0.73
C LYS A 57 0.98 -10.99 1.28
N ALA A 58 0.97 -9.68 1.48
CA ALA A 58 2.03 -8.94 2.14
C ALA A 58 1.52 -8.41 3.49
N PHE A 59 2.21 -8.78 4.57
CA PHE A 59 1.90 -8.38 5.94
C PHE A 59 2.86 -7.26 6.36
N CYS A 60 2.33 -6.06 6.47
CA CYS A 60 3.08 -4.84 6.75
C CYS A 60 2.76 -4.32 8.14
N ASP A 61 3.75 -4.25 9.01
CA ASP A 61 3.65 -3.54 10.29
C ASP A 61 4.31 -2.17 10.13
N MET A 62 3.52 -1.13 10.36
CA MET A 62 3.91 0.26 10.17
C MET A 62 3.99 0.98 11.50
N HIS A 63 5.02 1.80 11.67
CA HIS A 63 5.14 2.78 12.73
C HIS A 63 5.44 4.15 12.11
N THR A 64 4.57 5.13 12.33
CA THR A 64 4.70 6.46 11.72
C THR A 64 3.93 7.48 12.52
N PHE A 65 4.00 8.75 12.12
CA PHE A 65 3.19 9.82 12.72
C PHE A 65 1.98 10.16 11.83
N CYS A 66 0.92 10.65 12.47
CA CYS A 66 -0.31 11.05 11.81
C CYS A 66 -0.14 12.40 11.10
N ASP A 67 -0.47 12.49 9.81
CA ASP A 67 -0.40 13.73 9.02
C ASP A 67 -1.32 14.85 9.51
N ARG A 68 -2.32 14.53 10.35
CA ARG A 68 -3.24 15.53 10.90
C ARG A 68 -2.89 16.00 12.31
N CYS A 69 -2.52 15.08 13.21
CA CYS A 69 -2.33 15.43 14.63
C CYS A 69 -0.91 15.22 15.13
N LEU A 70 -0.01 14.76 14.26
CA LEU A 70 1.43 14.53 14.48
C LEU A 70 1.75 13.54 15.63
N ASN A 71 0.75 12.81 16.13
CA ASN A 71 0.99 11.75 17.10
C ASN A 71 1.49 10.50 16.38
N ASP A 72 2.44 9.82 16.99
CA ASP A 72 2.90 8.51 16.53
C ASP A 72 1.79 7.46 16.70
N PHE A 73 1.78 6.48 15.81
CA PHE A 73 0.86 5.36 15.88
C PHE A 73 1.41 4.15 15.13
N ASP A 74 0.94 2.98 15.56
CA ASP A 74 1.20 1.70 14.91
C ASP A 74 -0.02 1.26 14.11
N LYS A 75 0.21 0.66 12.96
CA LYS A 75 -0.84 0.09 12.11
C LYS A 75 -0.34 -1.12 11.36
N SER A 76 -1.01 -2.26 11.52
CA SER A 76 -0.78 -3.47 10.71
C SER A 76 -1.77 -3.49 9.56
N VAL A 77 -1.27 -3.72 8.35
CA VAL A 77 -2.06 -3.82 7.12
C VAL A 77 -1.66 -5.08 6.37
N THR A 78 -2.65 -5.75 5.79
CA THR A 78 -2.41 -6.88 4.89
C THR A 78 -2.91 -6.50 3.51
N TYR A 79 -2.01 -6.55 2.53
CA TYR A 79 -2.34 -6.41 1.12
C TYR A 79 -2.45 -7.79 0.48
N SER A 80 -3.38 -7.93 -0.47
CA SER A 80 -3.56 -9.17 -1.23
C SER A 80 -3.49 -8.85 -2.71
N PHE A 81 -2.70 -9.63 -3.44
CA PHE A 81 -2.45 -9.45 -4.85
C PHE A 81 -2.71 -10.75 -5.60
N GLU A 82 -3.24 -10.63 -6.81
CA GLU A 82 -3.48 -11.74 -7.70
C GLU A 82 -3.18 -11.33 -9.14
N TYR A 83 -2.38 -12.11 -9.85
CA TYR A 83 -1.94 -11.84 -11.21
C TYR A 83 -1.96 -13.12 -12.05
N THR A 84 -2.20 -12.96 -13.34
CA THR A 84 -1.96 -14.03 -14.31
C THR A 84 -0.60 -13.82 -14.94
N LEU A 85 0.26 -14.85 -14.88
CA LEU A 85 1.58 -14.86 -15.51
C LEU A 85 1.45 -15.39 -16.93
N VAL A 86 2.07 -14.71 -17.91
CA VAL A 86 2.03 -15.08 -19.31
C VAL A 86 3.43 -15.05 -19.93
N ARG A 87 3.65 -15.87 -20.97
CA ARG A 87 4.90 -15.88 -21.76
C ARG A 87 4.89 -14.89 -22.92
N GLU A 88 3.70 -14.52 -23.37
CA GLU A 88 3.49 -13.61 -24.48
C GLU A 88 2.27 -12.72 -24.19
N LEU A 89 2.35 -11.45 -24.53
CA LEU A 89 1.24 -10.51 -24.44
C LEU A 89 0.60 -10.37 -25.81
N GLN A 90 -0.74 -10.39 -25.86
CA GLN A 90 -1.49 -10.01 -27.05
C GLN A 90 -1.94 -8.56 -26.93
N ASP A 91 -2.08 -7.85 -28.06
CA ASP A 91 -2.42 -6.41 -28.09
C ASP A 91 -3.73 -6.02 -27.35
N SER A 92 -4.57 -7.01 -27.03
CA SER A 92 -5.83 -6.84 -26.28
C SER A 92 -5.69 -6.99 -24.75
N ASP A 93 -4.53 -7.41 -24.25
CA ASP A 93 -4.32 -7.85 -22.87
C ASP A 93 -3.80 -6.68 -22.02
N ILE A 94 -4.69 -5.76 -21.62
CA ILE A 94 -4.23 -4.44 -21.14
C ILE A 94 -4.07 -4.33 -19.61
N GLN A 95 -4.54 -5.26 -18.75
CA GLN A 95 -4.60 -4.84 -17.33
C GLN A 95 -4.21 -5.82 -16.21
N GLU A 96 -4.09 -7.10 -16.41
CA GLU A 96 -3.88 -8.03 -15.27
C GLU A 96 -2.83 -9.11 -15.52
N TYR A 97 -2.07 -8.99 -16.63
CA TYR A 97 -1.09 -9.96 -17.02
C TYR A 97 0.33 -9.47 -16.70
N ILE A 98 1.13 -10.36 -16.15
CA ILE A 98 2.56 -10.13 -15.99
C ILE A 98 3.31 -10.96 -16.99
N LEU A 99 4.05 -10.28 -17.87
CA LEU A 99 4.95 -10.95 -18.83
C LEU A 99 6.15 -11.52 -18.07
N VAL A 100 6.37 -12.80 -18.23
CA VAL A 100 7.53 -13.49 -17.68
C VAL A 100 8.51 -13.82 -18.81
N GLU A 101 9.58 -13.06 -18.87
CA GLU A 101 10.66 -13.29 -19.82
C GLU A 101 11.66 -14.31 -19.25
N GLY A 102 11.81 -15.45 -19.96
CA GLY A 102 12.74 -16.49 -19.51
C GLY A 102 12.19 -17.42 -18.44
N ASP A 103 13.08 -18.09 -17.72
CA ASP A 103 12.75 -19.20 -16.82
C ASP A 103 12.62 -18.79 -15.35
N PHE A 104 13.07 -17.59 -15.02
CA PHE A 104 13.06 -17.06 -13.66
C PHE A 104 12.20 -15.80 -13.59
N PHE A 105 11.47 -15.68 -12.49
CA PHE A 105 10.61 -14.55 -12.21
C PHE A 105 11.03 -13.87 -10.91
N ASP A 106 11.31 -12.56 -10.96
CA ASP A 106 11.67 -11.79 -9.77
C ASP A 106 10.44 -11.34 -9.00
N LEU A 107 9.94 -12.23 -8.14
CA LEU A 107 8.83 -11.95 -7.24
C LEU A 107 9.18 -10.87 -6.20
N GLY A 108 10.45 -10.75 -5.81
CA GLY A 108 10.88 -9.72 -4.86
C GLY A 108 10.68 -8.32 -5.39
N ALA A 109 11.07 -8.07 -6.65
CA ALA A 109 10.89 -6.77 -7.31
C ALA A 109 9.41 -6.43 -7.50
N LEU A 110 8.59 -7.42 -7.93
CA LEU A 110 7.14 -7.23 -8.05
C LEU A 110 6.52 -6.86 -6.69
N ALA A 111 6.77 -7.66 -5.66
CA ALA A 111 6.20 -7.44 -4.34
C ALA A 111 6.61 -6.09 -3.73
N GLN A 112 7.85 -5.66 -3.94
CA GLN A 112 8.31 -4.33 -3.53
C GLN A 112 7.50 -3.23 -4.22
N SER A 113 7.32 -3.31 -5.52
CA SER A 113 6.54 -2.35 -6.30
C SER A 113 5.08 -2.29 -5.84
N ASP A 114 4.46 -3.45 -5.67
CA ASP A 114 3.07 -3.56 -5.25
C ASP A 114 2.83 -2.98 -3.85
N ILE A 115 3.72 -3.27 -2.90
CA ILE A 115 3.63 -2.72 -1.55
C ILE A 115 3.74 -1.20 -1.59
N VAL A 116 4.76 -0.66 -2.26
CA VAL A 116 5.00 0.80 -2.34
C VAL A 116 3.81 1.52 -2.98
N LEU A 117 3.25 0.97 -4.06
CA LEU A 117 2.11 1.58 -4.77
C LEU A 117 0.80 1.52 -3.97
N ASN A 118 0.66 0.54 -3.06
CA ASN A 118 -0.54 0.37 -2.25
C ASN A 118 -0.46 1.02 -0.86
N LEU A 119 0.69 1.59 -0.49
CA LEU A 119 0.77 2.37 0.74
C LEU A 119 -0.12 3.60 0.67
N PRO A 120 -0.76 3.99 1.79
CA PRO A 120 -1.70 5.10 1.80
C PRO A 120 -0.99 6.44 1.50
N LEU A 121 -1.65 7.31 0.73
CA LEU A 121 -1.16 8.67 0.44
C LEU A 121 -1.14 9.57 1.68
N LYS A 122 -1.87 9.19 2.74
CA LYS A 122 -1.93 9.90 4.02
C LYS A 122 -1.92 8.90 5.16
N PHE A 123 -1.04 9.11 6.10
CA PHE A 123 -0.96 8.32 7.32
C PHE A 123 -1.84 8.96 8.38
N LEU A 124 -2.95 8.31 8.71
CA LEU A 124 -3.90 8.80 9.71
C LEU A 124 -4.00 7.79 10.85
N CYS A 125 -3.88 8.28 12.09
CA CYS A 125 -4.04 7.44 13.28
C CYS A 125 -5.47 6.87 13.42
N ARG A 126 -6.47 7.59 12.85
CA ARG A 126 -7.86 7.18 12.71
C ARG A 126 -8.54 8.02 11.63
N ASP A 127 -9.57 7.49 11.01
CA ASP A 127 -10.23 8.15 9.87
C ASP A 127 -10.90 9.48 10.25
N ASP A 128 -11.44 9.56 11.47
CA ASP A 128 -12.10 10.73 12.05
C ASP A 128 -11.13 11.68 12.79
N CYS A 129 -9.81 11.54 12.59
CA CYS A 129 -8.82 12.39 13.25
C CYS A 129 -9.10 13.87 12.98
N LYS A 130 -9.33 14.65 14.05
CA LYS A 130 -9.62 16.09 13.98
C LYS A 130 -8.38 16.95 13.75
N GLY A 131 -7.16 16.38 13.93
CA GLY A 131 -5.91 17.08 13.72
C GLY A 131 -5.54 18.06 14.82
N LEU A 132 -4.66 19.00 14.45
CA LEU A 132 -4.26 20.12 15.32
C LEU A 132 -5.06 21.38 14.98
N CYS A 133 -5.30 22.21 15.96
CA CYS A 133 -5.85 23.55 15.74
C CYS A 133 -4.86 24.39 14.91
N PRO A 134 -5.27 24.97 13.77
CA PRO A 134 -4.39 25.77 12.92
C PRO A 134 -3.91 27.09 13.57
N VAL A 135 -4.54 27.51 14.67
CA VAL A 135 -4.23 28.76 15.37
C VAL A 135 -3.31 28.52 16.57
N CYS A 136 -3.63 27.59 17.44
CA CYS A 136 -2.89 27.37 18.70
C CYS A 136 -2.13 26.02 18.75
N GLY A 137 -2.23 25.16 17.72
CA GLY A 137 -1.55 23.88 17.69
C GLY A 137 -2.10 22.80 18.62
N LYS A 138 -3.20 23.09 19.36
CA LYS A 138 -3.80 22.13 20.28
C LYS A 138 -4.38 20.92 19.54
N ASN A 139 -4.16 19.72 20.07
CA ASN A 139 -4.71 18.50 19.48
C ASN A 139 -6.22 18.40 19.73
N LEU A 140 -7.00 18.57 18.67
CA LEU A 140 -8.47 18.60 18.71
C LEU A 140 -9.10 17.23 18.98
N ASN A 141 -8.31 16.15 18.97
CA ASN A 141 -8.77 14.84 19.38
C ASN A 141 -8.81 14.67 20.89
N GLN A 142 -8.03 15.47 21.62
CA GLN A 142 -7.91 15.37 23.08
C GLN A 142 -8.78 16.41 23.79
N SER A 143 -8.92 17.60 23.21
CA SER A 143 -9.69 18.68 23.82
C SER A 143 -10.08 19.73 22.79
N GLU A 144 -11.21 20.37 23.00
CA GLU A 144 -11.67 21.49 22.19
C GLU A 144 -10.86 22.75 22.46
N CYS A 145 -10.85 23.69 21.51
CA CYS A 145 -10.30 25.02 21.67
C CYS A 145 -11.28 26.06 21.10
N ASP A 146 -11.29 27.25 21.67
CA ASP A 146 -12.18 28.34 21.26
C ASP A 146 -11.68 29.14 20.04
N CYS A 147 -10.47 28.83 19.54
CA CYS A 147 -9.84 29.55 18.43
C CYS A 147 -10.62 29.50 17.12
N LEU A 148 -11.30 28.38 16.84
CA LEU A 148 -12.05 28.17 15.58
C LEU A 148 -13.35 28.97 15.52
N ASN A 149 -13.86 29.42 16.66
CA ASN A 149 -15.08 30.23 16.73
C ASN A 149 -14.87 31.69 16.37
N THR A 150 -13.62 32.16 16.29
CA THR A 150 -13.30 33.60 16.24
C THR A 150 -12.76 34.12 14.92
N GLN A 151 -12.34 33.27 13.97
CA GLN A 151 -11.70 33.76 12.74
C GLN A 151 -12.26 33.11 11.48
N THR A 152 -13.22 33.79 10.86
CA THR A 152 -13.45 33.63 9.41
C THR A 152 -12.41 34.50 8.70
N ASP A 153 -11.60 33.89 7.79
CA ASP A 153 -10.70 34.66 6.93
C ASP A 153 -11.48 35.79 6.25
N PRO A 154 -11.08 37.07 6.42
CA PRO A 154 -11.80 38.21 5.84
C PRO A 154 -11.97 38.09 4.33
N ARG A 155 -11.06 37.41 3.64
CA ARG A 155 -11.11 37.19 2.17
C ARG A 155 -12.25 36.25 1.77
N LEU A 156 -12.60 35.32 2.66
CA LEU A 156 -13.68 34.33 2.46
C LEU A 156 -15.01 34.71 3.08
N ALA A 157 -15.04 35.84 3.83
CA ALA A 157 -16.25 36.30 4.50
C ALA A 157 -17.43 36.53 3.54
N ALA A 158 -17.13 36.93 2.29
CA ALA A 158 -18.14 37.13 1.26
C ALA A 158 -18.86 35.83 0.85
N LEU A 159 -18.18 34.66 0.95
CA LEU A 159 -18.77 33.35 0.62
C LEU A 159 -19.81 32.89 1.63
N LYS A 160 -19.77 33.38 2.89
CA LYS A 160 -20.81 33.10 3.91
C LYS A 160 -22.21 33.54 3.44
N ASN A 161 -22.31 34.57 2.60
CA ASN A 161 -23.57 35.10 2.09
C ASN A 161 -24.19 34.24 1.01
N LEU A 162 -23.41 33.32 0.41
CA LEU A 162 -23.86 32.38 -0.64
C LEU A 162 -24.42 31.05 -0.05
N LEU A 163 -24.24 30.83 1.26
CA LEU A 163 -24.67 29.60 1.96
C LEU A 163 -26.00 29.79 2.73
N LYS A 164 -26.75 30.83 2.41
CA LYS A 164 -28.11 31.07 2.96
C LYS A 164 -29.18 30.65 1.97
#